data_fbe5c9f728569e4d23182012da281880
#
_entry.id   fbe5c9f728569e4d23182012da281880
#
_cell.length_a   1.000
_cell.length_b   1.000
_cell.length_c   1.000
_cell.angle_alpha   90.00
_cell.angle_beta   90.00
_cell.angle_gamma   90.00
#
_symmetry.space_group_name_H-M   'P 1'
#
loop_
_entity.id
_entity.type
_entity.pdbx_description
1 polymer ?
#
loop_
_entity_poly.entity_id
_entity_poly.type
_entity_poly.pdbx_seq_one_letter_code
_entity_poly.pdbx_strand_id
1 'polypeptide(L)'
;MKSHNKRWREKGANPRYRLNTDEAQIINDYRRLKQEAQAEGLNPNDIHSGWIKNKKASLYFKNPNFKKNDLKEFKKQLLNDLKEYSPNFEKAVKPKVNDGHCLLISPADIHIGKLCKSFVSGEEYNKQIAVQRTLEAIDGILQKSNGFNIDKLVLCIGNDVMHIDTPSGGKTTRGTVQDVDGMFFEHFHIAKRLYINIIETLVSFYPDLHVVYNSSNHDYLTGFCLADTISTYFRNSKNITFDISLQHRKYYTYYDNLIGSTHGDGAKWDLLPLLMADECSEWSRTKYRYMFTHHVHHKISNKDLVGCTLESFRSPSPADSWHHKMGYTSSNNQAIEGFVFSKHNGQVARFTHLF
;
A
#
# COMPACT_ATOMS: atom_id res chain seq x y z
N MET A 1 52.62 35.63 7.32
CA MET A 1 51.42 34.96 7.88
C MET A 1 51.34 35.03 9.42
N LYS A 2 52.39 34.72 10.18
CA LYS A 2 52.36 34.75 11.66
C LYS A 2 52.10 36.15 12.27
N SER A 3 52.60 37.24 11.67
CA SER A 3 52.40 38.60 12.16
C SER A 3 50.95 39.11 12.01
N HIS A 4 50.22 38.67 10.97
CA HIS A 4 48.87 39.11 10.72
C HIS A 4 47.84 38.49 11.68
N ASN A 5 48.03 37.21 12.03
CA ASN A 5 47.21 36.52 13.02
C ASN A 5 47.39 37.08 14.45
N LYS A 6 48.57 37.54 14.80
CA LYS A 6 48.84 38.15 16.10
C LYS A 6 48.07 39.47 16.27
N ARG A 7 48.05 40.31 15.23
CA ARG A 7 47.35 41.61 15.23
C ARG A 7 45.85 41.50 15.36
N TRP A 8 45.24 40.40 14.86
CA TRP A 8 43.80 40.14 14.97
C TRP A 8 43.41 39.66 16.38
N ARG A 9 44.27 38.84 17.01
CA ARG A 9 44.06 38.40 18.40
C ARG A 9 44.12 39.54 19.39
N GLU A 10 45.02 40.48 19.19
CA GLU A 10 45.15 41.66 20.03
C GLU A 10 43.98 42.64 19.93
N LYS A 11 43.17 42.58 18.87
CA LYS A 11 41.98 43.42 18.65
C LYS A 11 40.65 42.72 18.97
N GLY A 12 40.66 41.54 19.55
CA GLY A 12 39.43 40.82 19.89
C GLY A 12 38.60 40.36 18.72
N ALA A 13 39.11 40.41 17.49
CA ALA A 13 38.39 39.99 16.28
C ALA A 13 38.70 38.52 15.94
N ASN A 14 37.68 37.72 15.66
CA ASN A 14 37.81 36.35 15.22
C ASN A 14 38.73 36.29 13.96
N PRO A 15 39.73 35.41 13.92
CA PRO A 15 40.57 35.25 12.76
C PRO A 15 39.73 34.81 11.57
N ARG A 16 39.61 35.65 10.54
CA ARG A 16 39.03 35.26 9.26
C ARG A 16 40.07 34.39 8.55
N TYR A 17 39.85 33.10 8.50
CA TYR A 17 40.59 32.23 7.61
C TYR A 17 40.32 32.68 6.18
N ARG A 18 41.39 33.14 5.47
CA ARG A 18 41.33 33.23 4.01
C ARG A 18 41.48 31.81 3.48
N LEU A 19 40.41 31.23 3.03
CA LEU A 19 40.43 30.00 2.27
C LEU A 19 41.31 30.23 1.04
N ASN A 20 42.18 29.28 0.69
CA ASN A 20 42.83 29.31 -0.60
C ASN A 20 41.77 29.19 -1.71
N THR A 21 42.14 29.45 -2.96
CA THR A 21 41.18 29.49 -4.09
C THR A 21 40.47 28.15 -4.25
N ASP A 22 41.11 27.04 -3.94
CA ASP A 22 40.56 25.70 -4.09
C ASP A 22 39.58 25.39 -2.96
N GLU A 23 39.87 25.78 -1.71
CA GLU A 23 38.95 25.62 -0.57
C GLU A 23 37.68 26.49 -0.75
N ALA A 24 37.85 27.70 -1.25
CA ALA A 24 36.69 28.56 -1.57
C ALA A 24 35.82 27.96 -2.68
N GLN A 25 36.44 27.35 -3.68
CA GLN A 25 35.74 26.69 -4.77
C GLN A 25 34.93 25.46 -4.26
N ILE A 26 35.51 24.61 -3.42
CA ILE A 26 34.85 23.45 -2.81
C ILE A 26 33.63 23.89 -2.00
N ILE A 27 33.73 24.96 -1.22
CA ILE A 27 32.60 25.48 -0.44
C ILE A 27 31.51 26.00 -1.34
N ASN A 28 31.85 26.69 -2.42
CA ASN A 28 30.88 27.20 -3.38
C ASN A 28 30.19 26.04 -4.13
N ASP A 29 30.90 25.03 -4.54
CA ASP A 29 30.37 23.84 -5.20
C ASP A 29 29.42 23.06 -4.27
N TYR A 30 29.76 22.97 -2.97
CA TYR A 30 28.85 22.37 -1.97
C TYR A 30 27.58 23.20 -1.73
N ARG A 31 27.69 24.54 -1.69
CA ARG A 31 26.52 25.41 -1.58
C ARG A 31 25.59 25.28 -2.79
N ARG A 32 26.17 25.20 -3.98
CA ARG A 32 25.45 24.99 -5.23
C ARG A 32 24.72 23.66 -5.23
N LEU A 33 25.38 22.58 -4.81
CA LEU A 33 24.74 21.26 -4.65
C LEU A 33 23.52 21.31 -3.73
N LYS A 34 23.64 22.05 -2.60
CA LYS A 34 22.49 22.23 -1.70
C LYS A 34 21.33 22.99 -2.36
N GLN A 35 21.63 24.01 -3.12
CA GLN A 35 20.62 24.82 -3.83
C GLN A 35 19.95 24.01 -4.94
N GLU A 36 20.72 23.27 -5.73
CA GLU A 36 20.20 22.38 -6.77
C GLU A 36 19.33 21.25 -6.18
N ALA A 37 19.79 20.62 -5.12
CA ALA A 37 18.99 19.60 -4.42
C ALA A 37 17.67 20.15 -3.88
N GLN A 38 17.69 21.35 -3.29
CA GLN A 38 16.48 22.01 -2.79
C GLN A 38 15.52 22.42 -3.90
N ALA A 39 16.06 22.86 -5.06
CA ALA A 39 15.25 23.21 -6.22
C ALA A 39 14.50 21.99 -6.80
N GLU A 40 15.11 20.79 -6.70
CA GLU A 40 14.52 19.51 -7.09
C GLU A 40 13.66 18.87 -5.97
N GLY A 41 13.42 19.61 -4.88
CA GLY A 41 12.63 19.09 -3.75
C GLY A 41 13.35 18.02 -2.89
N LEU A 42 14.65 17.85 -3.08
CA LEU A 42 15.46 16.91 -2.32
C LEU A 42 16.02 17.57 -1.06
N ASN A 43 15.92 16.92 0.10
CA ASN A 43 16.63 17.37 1.28
C ASN A 43 18.11 17.01 1.16
N PRO A 44 19.03 18.00 1.19
CA PRO A 44 20.47 17.73 1.08
C PRO A 44 21.04 16.75 2.11
N ASN A 45 20.38 16.60 3.25
CA ASN A 45 20.78 15.66 4.29
C ASN A 45 20.45 14.20 3.92
N ASP A 46 19.54 13.99 2.99
CA ASP A 46 19.13 12.67 2.53
C ASP A 46 19.98 12.14 1.37
N ILE A 47 20.94 12.95 0.91
CA ILE A 47 21.88 12.54 -0.14
C ILE A 47 23.05 11.78 0.50
N HIS A 48 23.13 10.48 0.22
CA HIS A 48 24.20 9.61 0.74
C HIS A 48 25.57 9.96 0.16
N SER A 49 25.65 10.08 -1.14
CA SER A 49 26.88 10.36 -1.86
C SER A 49 26.57 10.83 -3.28
N GLY A 50 27.53 11.54 -3.88
CA GLY A 50 27.36 12.04 -5.24
C GLY A 50 28.67 12.52 -5.83
N TRP A 51 28.58 12.97 -7.08
CA TRP A 51 29.70 13.55 -7.82
C TRP A 51 29.40 15.02 -8.11
N ILE A 52 30.30 15.91 -7.70
CA ILE A 52 30.29 17.30 -8.12
C ILE A 52 31.25 17.42 -9.30
N LYS A 53 30.71 17.81 -10.45
CA LYS A 53 31.49 17.99 -11.67
C LYS A 53 31.59 19.46 -12.02
N ASN A 54 32.80 19.93 -12.26
CA ASN A 54 33.05 21.23 -12.86
C ASN A 54 33.99 21.08 -14.08
N LYS A 55 34.33 22.18 -14.75
CA LYS A 55 35.17 22.17 -15.96
C LYS A 55 36.59 21.62 -15.76
N LYS A 56 37.08 21.53 -14.50
CA LYS A 56 38.45 21.15 -14.17
C LYS A 56 38.57 19.86 -13.39
N ALA A 57 37.52 19.45 -12.66
CA ALA A 57 37.56 18.27 -11.79
C ALA A 57 36.21 17.61 -11.60
N SER A 58 36.24 16.34 -11.21
CA SER A 58 35.10 15.58 -10.76
C SER A 58 35.39 15.07 -9.35
N LEU A 59 34.66 15.56 -8.36
CA LEU A 59 34.87 15.25 -6.96
C LEU A 59 33.73 14.34 -6.45
N TYR A 60 34.12 13.22 -5.85
CA TYR A 60 33.18 12.36 -5.16
C TYR A 60 33.02 12.80 -3.71
N PHE A 61 31.83 13.01 -3.24
CA PHE A 61 31.56 13.26 -1.83
C PHE A 61 30.72 12.13 -1.22
N LYS A 62 30.92 11.93 0.08
CA LYS A 62 30.13 11.03 0.91
C LYS A 62 29.65 11.81 2.12
N ASN A 63 28.36 11.79 2.39
CA ASN A 63 27.78 12.46 3.56
C ASN A 63 28.07 11.62 4.81
N PRO A 64 28.94 12.07 5.73
CA PRO A 64 29.27 11.32 6.94
C PRO A 64 28.09 11.24 7.93
N ASN A 65 27.12 12.15 7.80
CA ASN A 65 25.94 12.23 8.64
C ASN A 65 24.74 11.50 8.04
N PHE A 66 24.91 10.92 6.85
CA PHE A 66 23.85 10.13 6.23
C PHE A 66 23.59 8.89 7.10
N LYS A 67 22.49 8.91 7.81
CA LYS A 67 21.97 7.72 8.46
C LYS A 67 21.36 6.84 7.37
N LYS A 68 22.12 5.83 6.93
CA LYS A 68 21.54 4.75 6.16
C LYS A 68 20.36 4.23 7.00
N ASN A 69 19.14 4.33 6.47
CA ASN A 69 18.00 3.65 7.09
C ASN A 69 18.36 2.17 7.12
N ASP A 70 18.91 1.73 8.25
CA ASP A 70 19.46 0.39 8.38
C ASP A 70 18.25 -0.55 8.50
N LEU A 71 18.19 -1.51 7.59
CA LEU A 71 17.19 -2.57 7.63
C LEU A 71 17.17 -3.24 9.02
N LYS A 72 18.30 -3.27 9.72
CA LYS A 72 18.39 -3.77 11.10
C LYS A 72 17.69 -2.88 12.10
N GLU A 73 17.77 -1.56 11.96
CA GLU A 73 17.09 -0.62 12.84
C GLU A 73 15.58 -0.65 12.61
N PHE A 74 15.17 -0.68 11.33
CA PHE A 74 13.78 -0.89 10.94
C PHE A 74 13.21 -2.19 11.50
N LYS A 75 13.93 -3.31 11.33
CA LYS A 75 13.53 -4.62 11.90
C LYS A 75 13.41 -4.57 13.42
N LYS A 76 14.37 -3.92 14.10
CA LYS A 76 14.36 -3.77 15.56
C LYS A 76 13.15 -2.95 16.03
N GLN A 77 12.86 -1.84 15.33
CA GLN A 77 11.72 -0.99 15.63
C GLN A 77 10.40 -1.72 15.39
N LEU A 78 10.28 -2.43 14.26
CA LEU A 78 9.12 -3.26 13.96
C LEU A 78 8.89 -4.36 15.00
N LEU A 79 9.96 -5.04 15.43
CA LEU A 79 9.88 -6.07 16.48
C LEU A 79 9.51 -5.49 17.85
N ASN A 80 9.97 -4.29 18.17
CA ASN A 80 9.58 -3.60 19.41
C ASN A 80 8.11 -3.18 19.36
N ASP A 81 7.65 -2.57 18.28
CA ASP A 81 6.25 -2.20 18.07
C ASP A 81 5.31 -3.42 18.23
N LEU A 82 5.74 -4.57 17.68
CA LEU A 82 5.00 -5.83 17.78
C LEU A 82 5.03 -6.46 19.19
N LYS A 83 6.06 -6.18 19.99
CA LYS A 83 6.16 -6.69 21.37
C LYS A 83 5.37 -5.82 22.34
N GLU A 84 5.37 -4.51 22.17
CA GLU A 84 4.78 -3.56 23.09
C GLU A 84 3.26 -3.52 23.01
N TYR A 85 2.68 -3.81 21.84
CA TYR A 85 1.24 -3.75 21.65
C TYR A 85 0.69 -4.94 20.85
N SER A 86 -0.03 -5.81 21.55
CA SER A 86 -0.83 -6.88 20.94
C SER A 86 -2.20 -6.87 21.63
N PRO A 87 -3.15 -6.11 21.09
CA PRO A 87 -4.46 -5.97 21.72
C PRO A 87 -5.23 -7.28 21.70
N ASN A 88 -6.00 -7.50 22.76
CA ASN A 88 -6.95 -8.61 22.82
C ASN A 88 -8.35 -8.01 22.67
N PHE A 89 -8.96 -8.24 21.50
CA PHE A 89 -10.31 -7.75 21.23
C PHE A 89 -11.33 -8.77 21.73
N GLU A 90 -12.20 -8.31 22.63
CA GLU A 90 -13.34 -9.12 23.05
C GLU A 90 -14.30 -9.33 21.87
N LYS A 91 -14.83 -10.55 21.77
CA LYS A 91 -15.77 -10.89 20.72
C LYS A 91 -17.08 -10.13 20.93
N ALA A 92 -17.45 -9.29 19.96
CA ALA A 92 -18.76 -8.62 19.99
C ALA A 92 -19.89 -9.69 19.98
N VAL A 93 -20.78 -9.60 20.95
CA VAL A 93 -21.94 -10.49 21.04
C VAL A 93 -23.09 -9.90 20.25
N LYS A 94 -23.33 -10.42 19.04
CA LYS A 94 -24.55 -10.07 18.29
C LYS A 94 -25.65 -11.11 18.52
N PRO A 95 -26.94 -10.72 18.54
CA PRO A 95 -28.05 -11.66 18.63
C PRO A 95 -27.97 -12.66 17.47
N LYS A 96 -28.26 -13.93 17.73
CA LYS A 96 -28.41 -14.95 16.69
C LYS A 96 -29.65 -14.61 15.88
N VAL A 97 -29.48 -14.13 14.65
CA VAL A 97 -30.54 -13.95 13.68
C VAL A 97 -30.35 -14.99 12.59
N ASN A 98 -31.46 -15.62 12.16
CA ASN A 98 -31.39 -16.77 11.23
C ASN A 98 -30.96 -16.40 9.81
N ASP A 99 -31.01 -15.13 9.42
CA ASP A 99 -30.67 -14.59 8.09
C ASP A 99 -29.38 -13.80 8.08
N GLY A 100 -28.31 -14.40 8.60
CA GLY A 100 -26.97 -13.81 8.57
C GLY A 100 -26.44 -13.61 7.16
N HIS A 101 -25.56 -12.62 7.02
CA HIS A 101 -24.92 -12.26 5.77
C HIS A 101 -23.40 -12.16 5.95
N CYS A 102 -22.66 -12.43 4.88
CA CYS A 102 -21.23 -12.15 4.79
C CYS A 102 -21.02 -10.82 4.06
N LEU A 103 -20.25 -9.92 4.64
CA LEU A 103 -19.79 -8.71 3.98
C LEU A 103 -18.33 -8.92 3.54
N LEU A 104 -18.07 -8.84 2.23
CA LEU A 104 -16.73 -8.79 1.67
C LEU A 104 -16.37 -7.33 1.39
N ILE A 105 -15.21 -6.89 1.84
CA ILE A 105 -14.62 -5.59 1.50
C ILE A 105 -13.23 -5.82 0.93
N SER A 106 -12.95 -5.25 -0.23
CA SER A 106 -11.66 -5.40 -0.91
C SER A 106 -11.09 -4.04 -1.34
N PRO A 107 -10.40 -3.33 -0.44
CA PRO A 107 -9.64 -2.15 -0.80
C PRO A 107 -8.35 -2.57 -1.50
N ALA A 108 -8.37 -2.55 -2.82
CA ALA A 108 -7.27 -2.99 -3.66
C ALA A 108 -6.74 -1.86 -4.55
N ASP A 109 -5.54 -2.03 -5.09
CA ASP A 109 -4.86 -1.06 -5.97
C ASP A 109 -4.79 0.34 -5.34
N ILE A 110 -4.55 0.38 -4.02
CA ILE A 110 -4.44 1.62 -3.24
C ILE A 110 -3.16 2.37 -3.61
N HIS A 111 -2.09 1.63 -3.89
CA HIS A 111 -0.79 2.16 -4.27
C HIS A 111 -0.27 3.24 -3.32
N ILE A 112 -0.17 2.95 -2.01
CA ILE A 112 0.45 3.86 -1.04
C ILE A 112 1.86 4.19 -1.48
N GLY A 113 2.14 5.49 -1.65
CA GLY A 113 3.40 6.00 -2.19
C GLY A 113 3.38 6.32 -3.67
N LYS A 114 2.28 6.10 -4.40
CA LYS A 114 2.08 6.58 -5.76
C LYS A 114 2.01 8.11 -5.79
N LEU A 115 2.72 8.72 -6.73
CA LEU A 115 2.69 10.15 -6.98
C LEU A 115 2.01 10.45 -8.31
N CYS A 116 0.88 11.16 -8.26
CA CYS A 116 0.29 11.77 -9.45
C CYS A 116 0.19 13.27 -9.27
N LYS A 117 0.47 14.00 -10.32
CA LYS A 117 0.35 15.46 -10.36
C LYS A 117 -0.68 15.86 -11.41
N SER A 118 -1.57 16.78 -11.06
CA SER A 118 -2.67 17.22 -11.92
C SER A 118 -2.19 17.75 -13.28
N PHE A 119 -1.04 18.40 -13.31
CA PHE A 119 -0.45 18.89 -14.57
C PHE A 119 0.09 17.79 -15.50
N VAL A 120 0.26 16.54 -14.98
CA VAL A 120 0.75 15.39 -15.74
C VAL A 120 -0.38 14.45 -16.15
N SER A 121 -1.25 14.10 -15.21
CA SER A 121 -2.29 13.07 -15.38
C SER A 121 -3.72 13.60 -15.17
N GLY A 122 -3.87 14.89 -14.85
CA GLY A 122 -5.16 15.51 -14.63
C GLY A 122 -5.67 15.43 -13.18
N GLU A 123 -5.04 14.65 -12.32
CA GLU A 123 -5.46 14.44 -10.93
C GLU A 123 -4.28 14.35 -9.97
N GLU A 124 -4.49 14.84 -8.74
CA GLU A 124 -3.50 14.72 -7.65
C GLU A 124 -3.71 13.40 -6.90
N TYR A 125 -2.59 12.70 -6.64
CA TYR A 125 -2.58 11.53 -5.76
C TYR A 125 -1.26 11.43 -5.03
N ASN A 126 -1.33 11.09 -3.76
CA ASN A 126 -0.19 10.90 -2.88
C ASN A 126 -0.57 9.95 -1.72
N LYS A 127 0.38 9.64 -0.85
CA LYS A 127 0.16 8.74 0.29
C LYS A 127 -0.94 9.20 1.26
N GLN A 128 -1.15 10.51 1.43
CA GLN A 128 -2.20 11.06 2.29
C GLN A 128 -3.59 10.82 1.68
N ILE A 129 -3.74 11.10 0.38
CA ILE A 129 -4.98 10.88 -0.38
C ILE A 129 -5.31 9.39 -0.42
N ALA A 130 -4.30 8.52 -0.61
CA ALA A 130 -4.47 7.07 -0.59
C ALA A 130 -5.10 6.57 0.73
N VAL A 131 -4.57 7.02 1.86
CA VAL A 131 -5.09 6.71 3.21
C VAL A 131 -6.49 7.27 3.40
N GLN A 132 -6.70 8.54 3.08
CA GLN A 132 -7.98 9.23 3.24
C GLN A 132 -9.09 8.51 2.47
N ARG A 133 -8.89 8.26 1.16
CA ARG A 133 -9.86 7.56 0.31
C ARG A 133 -10.19 6.17 0.84
N THR A 134 -9.18 5.43 1.30
CA THR A 134 -9.40 4.10 1.84
C THR A 134 -10.28 4.14 3.09
N LEU A 135 -10.01 5.02 4.04
CA LEU A 135 -10.80 5.17 5.26
C LEU A 135 -12.22 5.65 4.97
N GLU A 136 -12.38 6.64 4.10
CA GLU A 136 -13.70 7.15 3.67
C GLU A 136 -14.54 6.06 3.02
N ALA A 137 -13.93 5.20 2.19
CA ALA A 137 -14.65 4.11 1.55
C ALA A 137 -15.05 3.01 2.53
N ILE A 138 -14.18 2.64 3.47
CA ILE A 138 -14.50 1.67 4.52
C ILE A 138 -15.71 2.18 5.33
N ASP A 139 -15.66 3.43 5.81
CA ASP A 139 -16.77 4.03 6.55
C ASP A 139 -18.05 4.07 5.71
N GLY A 140 -17.96 4.53 4.46
CA GLY A 140 -19.11 4.59 3.55
C GLY A 140 -19.73 3.21 3.24
N ILE A 141 -18.94 2.15 3.15
CA ILE A 141 -19.42 0.77 2.98
C ILE A 141 -20.10 0.28 4.27
N LEU A 142 -19.51 0.55 5.43
CA LEU A 142 -20.08 0.21 6.72
C LEU A 142 -21.46 0.87 6.92
N GLN A 143 -21.58 2.15 6.61
CA GLN A 143 -22.85 2.88 6.69
C GLN A 143 -23.91 2.27 5.76
N LYS A 144 -23.56 1.95 4.51
CA LYS A 144 -24.46 1.35 3.53
C LYS A 144 -24.87 -0.08 3.92
N SER A 145 -24.05 -0.79 4.67
CA SER A 145 -24.32 -2.16 5.13
C SER A 145 -25.17 -2.26 6.40
N ASN A 146 -25.51 -1.15 7.06
CA ASN A 146 -26.24 -1.14 8.32
C ASN A 146 -27.61 -1.84 8.29
N GLY A 147 -28.22 -1.98 7.10
CA GLY A 147 -29.50 -2.69 6.93
C GLY A 147 -29.39 -4.22 6.90
N PHE A 148 -28.15 -4.76 6.87
CA PHE A 148 -27.90 -6.19 6.81
C PHE A 148 -27.41 -6.73 8.15
N ASN A 149 -27.89 -7.91 8.53
CA ASN A 149 -27.37 -8.63 9.68
C ASN A 149 -26.06 -9.33 9.28
N ILE A 150 -24.93 -8.64 9.39
CA ILE A 150 -23.62 -9.20 9.05
C ILE A 150 -23.12 -10.04 10.21
N ASP A 151 -23.01 -11.35 10.00
CA ASP A 151 -22.46 -12.32 10.97
C ASP A 151 -21.02 -12.74 10.63
N LYS A 152 -20.56 -12.45 9.41
CA LYS A 152 -19.20 -12.69 8.93
C LYS A 152 -18.70 -11.54 8.07
N LEU A 153 -17.47 -11.13 8.30
CA LEU A 153 -16.80 -10.15 7.44
C LEU A 153 -15.54 -10.78 6.83
N VAL A 154 -15.32 -10.54 5.54
CA VAL A 154 -14.09 -10.88 4.83
C VAL A 154 -13.43 -9.60 4.36
N LEU A 155 -12.18 -9.38 4.76
CA LEU A 155 -11.35 -8.27 4.31
C LEU A 155 -10.22 -8.80 3.44
N CYS A 156 -10.18 -8.41 2.18
CA CYS A 156 -9.03 -8.67 1.33
C CYS A 156 -7.94 -7.61 1.58
N ILE A 157 -6.72 -8.05 1.83
CA ILE A 157 -5.52 -7.21 1.92
C ILE A 157 -4.50 -7.63 0.87
N GLY A 158 -3.49 -6.81 0.60
CA GLY A 158 -2.62 -7.01 -0.55
C GLY A 158 -3.24 -6.35 -1.79
N ASN A 159 -3.07 -6.97 -2.95
CA ASN A 159 -3.57 -6.42 -4.20
C ASN A 159 -3.03 -4.99 -4.47
N ASP A 160 -1.70 -4.84 -4.51
CA ASP A 160 -1.03 -3.56 -4.76
C ASP A 160 -1.36 -2.48 -3.72
N VAL A 161 -1.20 -2.83 -2.43
CA VAL A 161 -1.30 -1.85 -1.33
C VAL A 161 -0.18 -0.85 -1.40
N MET A 162 1.06 -1.31 -1.62
CA MET A 162 2.23 -0.45 -1.78
C MET A 162 2.55 -0.28 -3.27
N HIS A 163 2.99 0.93 -3.62
CA HIS A 163 3.29 1.25 -5.01
C HIS A 163 4.62 0.66 -5.50
N ILE A 164 5.53 0.35 -4.59
CA ILE A 164 6.87 -0.15 -4.87
C ILE A 164 7.29 -1.25 -3.90
N ASP A 165 8.15 -2.17 -4.37
CA ASP A 165 8.64 -3.33 -3.61
C ASP A 165 10.12 -3.19 -3.18
N THR A 166 10.81 -2.13 -3.60
CA THR A 166 12.23 -1.96 -3.32
C THR A 166 12.55 -0.62 -2.66
N PRO A 167 13.44 -0.60 -1.65
CA PRO A 167 13.83 0.63 -0.97
C PRO A 167 14.73 1.55 -1.81
N SER A 168 15.26 1.09 -2.93
CA SER A 168 16.10 1.90 -3.81
C SER A 168 15.54 1.92 -5.23
N GLY A 169 15.46 3.14 -5.80
CA GLY A 169 15.06 3.36 -7.18
C GLY A 169 13.57 3.27 -7.46
N GLY A 170 12.71 3.20 -6.41
CA GLY A 170 11.26 3.28 -6.58
C GLY A 170 10.71 2.24 -7.58
N LYS A 171 10.97 0.94 -7.35
CA LYS A 171 10.64 -0.10 -8.34
C LYS A 171 9.61 -1.08 -7.81
N THR A 172 8.75 -1.55 -8.72
CA THR A 172 7.87 -2.70 -8.49
C THR A 172 8.68 -3.99 -8.33
N THR A 173 8.04 -5.09 -7.97
CA THR A 173 8.66 -6.42 -7.88
C THR A 173 9.42 -6.82 -9.14
N ARG A 174 8.87 -6.50 -10.32
CA ARG A 174 9.51 -6.79 -11.62
C ARG A 174 10.53 -5.74 -12.08
N GLY A 175 10.83 -4.75 -11.26
CA GLY A 175 11.85 -3.74 -11.53
C GLY A 175 11.38 -2.53 -12.34
N THR A 176 10.09 -2.37 -12.57
CA THR A 176 9.53 -1.17 -13.24
C THR A 176 9.66 0.03 -12.31
N VAL A 177 10.28 1.09 -12.80
CA VAL A 177 10.45 2.35 -12.08
C VAL A 177 9.11 3.09 -12.03
N GLN A 178 8.79 3.62 -10.85
CA GLN A 178 7.54 4.34 -10.56
C GLN A 178 7.80 5.76 -10.07
N ASP A 179 6.84 6.65 -10.29
CA ASP A 179 6.81 7.96 -9.65
C ASP A 179 6.32 7.81 -8.20
N VAL A 180 7.15 8.17 -7.23
CA VAL A 180 6.89 7.90 -5.81
C VAL A 180 6.80 9.17 -4.97
N ASP A 181 5.88 9.16 -3.99
CA ASP A 181 5.71 10.19 -2.97
C ASP A 181 6.37 9.78 -1.65
N GLY A 182 7.63 10.15 -1.47
CA GLY A 182 8.36 9.89 -0.23
C GLY A 182 9.17 8.59 -0.22
N MET A 183 9.48 8.09 0.97
CA MET A 183 10.40 6.97 1.16
C MET A 183 9.66 5.64 1.34
N PHE A 184 10.25 4.57 0.83
CA PHE A 184 9.75 3.20 0.94
C PHE A 184 9.34 2.79 2.38
N PHE A 185 10.19 3.05 3.37
CA PHE A 185 9.88 2.67 4.76
C PHE A 185 8.74 3.47 5.38
N GLU A 186 8.56 4.72 4.94
CA GLU A 186 7.42 5.54 5.31
C GLU A 186 6.12 4.94 4.76
N HIS A 187 6.12 4.50 3.50
CA HIS A 187 4.97 3.83 2.88
C HIS A 187 4.56 2.56 3.64
N PHE A 188 5.54 1.74 4.03
CA PHE A 188 5.28 0.53 4.82
C PHE A 188 4.66 0.85 6.19
N HIS A 189 5.18 1.87 6.89
CA HIS A 189 4.62 2.31 8.17
C HIS A 189 3.19 2.84 8.02
N ILE A 190 2.92 3.60 6.97
CA ILE A 190 1.58 4.11 6.66
C ILE A 190 0.63 2.95 6.37
N ALA A 191 1.01 2.01 5.49
CA ALA A 191 0.21 0.84 5.15
C ALA A 191 -0.11 -0.01 6.38
N LYS A 192 0.89 -0.28 7.21
CA LYS A 192 0.72 -1.01 8.48
C LYS A 192 -0.31 -0.34 9.38
N ARG A 193 -0.18 0.96 9.64
CA ARG A 193 -1.10 1.71 10.49
C ARG A 193 -2.51 1.76 9.92
N LEU A 194 -2.62 1.95 8.60
CA LEU A 194 -3.90 1.97 7.91
C LEU A 194 -4.66 0.66 8.13
N TYR A 195 -4.03 -0.48 7.85
CA TYR A 195 -4.71 -1.78 7.98
C TYR A 195 -4.97 -2.20 9.42
N ILE A 196 -4.09 -1.85 10.35
CA ILE A 196 -4.38 -2.04 11.78
C ILE A 196 -5.63 -1.25 12.17
N ASN A 197 -5.71 0.03 11.82
CA ASN A 197 -6.88 0.87 12.10
C ASN A 197 -8.16 0.31 11.45
N ILE A 198 -8.09 -0.10 10.18
CA ILE A 198 -9.24 -0.71 9.48
C ILE A 198 -9.71 -1.95 10.24
N ILE A 199 -8.82 -2.88 10.57
CA ILE A 199 -9.18 -4.13 11.26
C ILE A 199 -9.75 -3.84 12.65
N GLU A 200 -9.13 -2.95 13.43
CA GLU A 200 -9.66 -2.51 14.74
C GLU A 200 -11.07 -1.93 14.62
N THR A 201 -11.29 -1.09 13.62
CA THR A 201 -12.62 -0.55 13.33
C THR A 201 -13.61 -1.66 12.99
N LEU A 202 -13.27 -2.54 12.05
CA LEU A 202 -14.15 -3.61 11.59
C LEU A 202 -14.55 -4.57 12.70
N VAL A 203 -13.61 -4.98 13.57
CA VAL A 203 -13.92 -5.91 14.68
C VAL A 203 -14.75 -5.26 15.78
N SER A 204 -14.79 -3.93 15.88
CA SER A 204 -15.67 -3.24 16.79
C SER A 204 -17.15 -3.31 16.36
N PHE A 205 -17.40 -3.46 15.05
CA PHE A 205 -18.74 -3.57 14.50
C PHE A 205 -19.20 -5.01 14.26
N TYR A 206 -18.27 -5.91 13.92
CA TYR A 206 -18.60 -7.26 13.48
C TYR A 206 -17.83 -8.32 14.29
N PRO A 207 -18.54 -9.39 14.73
CA PRO A 207 -17.98 -10.33 15.70
C PRO A 207 -16.98 -11.34 15.11
N ASP A 208 -16.91 -11.47 13.79
CA ASP A 208 -16.08 -12.48 13.13
C ASP A 208 -15.49 -11.93 11.83
N LEU A 209 -14.17 -11.77 11.80
CA LEU A 209 -13.41 -11.24 10.67
C LEU A 209 -12.47 -12.30 10.11
N HIS A 210 -12.51 -12.48 8.80
CA HIS A 210 -11.52 -13.24 8.05
C HIS A 210 -10.72 -12.32 7.15
N VAL A 211 -9.40 -12.30 7.31
CA VAL A 211 -8.49 -11.48 6.51
C VAL A 211 -7.77 -12.37 5.50
N VAL A 212 -7.88 -12.01 4.23
CA VAL A 212 -7.30 -12.76 3.11
C VAL A 212 -6.23 -11.91 2.44
N TYR A 213 -5.00 -12.42 2.34
CA TYR A 213 -3.92 -11.75 1.61
C TYR A 213 -3.82 -12.27 0.18
N ASN A 214 -3.84 -11.35 -0.79
CA ASN A 214 -3.52 -11.61 -2.19
C ASN A 214 -2.19 -10.96 -2.55
N SER A 215 -1.25 -11.77 -3.03
CA SER A 215 0.02 -11.27 -3.57
C SER A 215 -0.19 -10.53 -4.89
N SER A 216 0.65 -9.56 -5.20
CA SER A 216 0.50 -8.66 -6.34
C SER A 216 1.85 -8.25 -6.95
N ASN A 217 1.81 -7.60 -8.12
CA ASN A 217 3.01 -7.35 -8.91
C ASN A 217 3.78 -6.08 -8.49
N HIS A 218 3.16 -5.15 -7.77
CA HIS A 218 3.85 -3.96 -7.27
C HIS A 218 4.60 -4.22 -5.96
N ASP A 219 4.08 -5.07 -5.08
CA ASP A 219 4.55 -5.24 -3.70
C ASP A 219 4.57 -6.71 -3.23
N TYR A 220 4.98 -7.63 -4.10
CA TYR A 220 4.99 -9.08 -3.79
C TYR A 220 5.68 -9.42 -2.47
N LEU A 221 6.90 -8.91 -2.27
CA LEU A 221 7.66 -9.15 -1.03
C LEU A 221 7.12 -8.30 0.12
N THR A 222 6.95 -7.01 -0.11
CA THR A 222 6.56 -6.08 0.95
C THR A 222 5.11 -6.24 1.35
N GLY A 223 4.23 -6.60 0.42
CA GLY A 223 2.84 -6.95 0.69
C GLY A 223 2.73 -8.17 1.59
N PHE A 224 3.54 -9.23 1.34
CA PHE A 224 3.62 -10.39 2.23
C PHE A 224 4.13 -10.01 3.63
N CYS A 225 5.23 -9.25 3.71
CA CYS A 225 5.75 -8.78 4.99
C CYS A 225 4.72 -7.92 5.76
N LEU A 226 3.92 -7.12 5.06
CA LEU A 226 2.84 -6.35 5.64
C LEU A 226 1.75 -7.26 6.22
N ALA A 227 1.28 -8.24 5.45
CA ALA A 227 0.25 -9.19 5.86
C ALA A 227 0.70 -10.03 7.07
N ASP A 228 1.94 -10.52 7.05
CA ASP A 228 2.54 -11.27 8.17
C ASP A 228 2.66 -10.41 9.44
N THR A 229 3.09 -9.15 9.29
CA THR A 229 3.16 -8.19 10.39
C THR A 229 1.78 -7.94 11.01
N ILE A 230 0.76 -7.75 10.18
CA ILE A 230 -0.62 -7.52 10.64
C ILE A 230 -1.17 -8.76 11.34
N SER A 231 -0.99 -9.94 10.76
CA SER A 231 -1.45 -11.20 11.37
C SER A 231 -0.77 -11.45 12.73
N THR A 232 0.52 -11.15 12.83
CA THR A 232 1.27 -11.24 14.10
C THR A 232 0.77 -10.24 15.13
N TYR A 233 0.39 -9.03 14.73
CA TYR A 233 -0.19 -8.03 15.63
C TYR A 233 -1.49 -8.52 16.25
N PHE A 234 -2.37 -9.16 15.47
CA PHE A 234 -3.66 -9.67 15.93
C PHE A 234 -3.63 -11.16 16.39
N ARG A 235 -2.47 -11.76 16.59
CA ARG A 235 -2.32 -13.20 16.92
C ARG A 235 -3.10 -13.66 18.15
N ASN A 236 -3.40 -12.76 19.08
CA ASN A 236 -4.16 -13.06 20.31
C ASN A 236 -5.68 -12.85 20.15
N SER A 237 -6.13 -12.31 19.02
CA SER A 237 -7.54 -12.00 18.76
C SER A 237 -8.27 -13.25 18.27
N LYS A 238 -9.14 -13.82 19.09
CA LYS A 238 -9.82 -15.09 18.79
C LYS A 238 -10.89 -15.00 17.70
N ASN A 239 -11.33 -13.79 17.38
CA ASN A 239 -12.37 -13.47 16.41
C ASN A 239 -11.83 -12.99 15.06
N ILE A 240 -10.51 -13.00 14.89
CA ILE A 240 -9.85 -12.67 13.63
C ILE A 240 -9.09 -13.90 13.13
N THR A 241 -9.33 -14.28 11.89
CA THR A 241 -8.60 -15.35 11.22
C THR A 241 -7.89 -14.80 10.00
N PHE A 242 -6.74 -15.40 9.66
CA PHE A 242 -5.91 -14.92 8.55
C PHE A 242 -5.57 -16.07 7.59
N ASP A 243 -5.71 -15.81 6.29
CA ASP A 243 -5.06 -16.56 5.21
C ASP A 243 -3.99 -15.69 4.57
N ILE A 244 -2.75 -15.87 5.00
CA ILE A 244 -1.55 -15.16 4.49
C ILE A 244 -0.65 -16.08 3.66
N SER A 245 -1.16 -17.22 3.18
CA SER A 245 -0.39 -18.07 2.29
C SER A 245 -0.02 -17.34 0.99
N LEU A 246 1.05 -17.80 0.32
CA LEU A 246 1.51 -17.22 -0.96
C LEU A 246 0.78 -17.80 -2.18
N GLN A 247 -0.30 -18.52 -1.97
CA GLN A 247 -1.17 -18.97 -3.06
C GLN A 247 -1.76 -17.75 -3.76
N HIS A 248 -1.63 -17.68 -5.08
CA HIS A 248 -2.09 -16.53 -5.87
C HIS A 248 -3.61 -16.43 -5.95
N ARG A 249 -4.31 -17.52 -5.77
CA ARG A 249 -5.78 -17.57 -5.73
C ARG A 249 -6.21 -18.01 -4.34
N LYS A 250 -7.16 -17.29 -3.78
CA LYS A 250 -7.70 -17.51 -2.45
C LYS A 250 -9.17 -17.87 -2.57
N TYR A 251 -9.63 -18.78 -1.73
CA TYR A 251 -10.99 -19.25 -1.73
C TYR A 251 -11.55 -19.23 -0.33
N TYR A 252 -12.74 -18.66 -0.20
CA TYR A 252 -13.46 -18.56 1.06
C TYR A 252 -14.88 -19.07 0.86
N THR A 253 -15.34 -19.96 1.76
CA THR A 253 -16.70 -20.51 1.70
C THR A 253 -17.58 -19.89 2.76
N TYR A 254 -18.71 -19.37 2.35
CA TYR A 254 -19.77 -18.89 3.23
C TYR A 254 -21.08 -19.57 2.87
N TYR A 255 -21.42 -20.65 3.59
CA TYR A 255 -22.57 -21.52 3.31
C TYR A 255 -22.60 -21.98 1.84
N ASP A 256 -23.64 -21.57 1.07
CA ASP A 256 -23.78 -21.95 -0.34
C ASP A 256 -22.92 -21.11 -1.31
N ASN A 257 -22.12 -20.20 -0.77
CA ASN A 257 -21.27 -19.30 -1.56
C ASN A 257 -19.80 -19.72 -1.50
N LEU A 258 -19.17 -19.81 -2.66
CA LEU A 258 -17.73 -19.90 -2.82
C LEU A 258 -17.19 -18.59 -3.40
N ILE A 259 -16.35 -17.91 -2.63
CA ILE A 259 -15.81 -16.59 -2.96
C ILE A 259 -14.34 -16.75 -3.20
N GLY A 260 -13.90 -16.49 -4.43
CA GLY A 260 -12.49 -16.48 -4.82
C GLY A 260 -11.97 -15.07 -5.02
N SER A 261 -10.68 -14.88 -4.74
CA SER A 261 -9.97 -13.64 -5.03
C SER A 261 -8.56 -13.89 -5.54
N THR A 262 -8.10 -13.04 -6.45
CA THR A 262 -6.74 -13.02 -6.96
C THR A 262 -6.42 -11.60 -7.42
N HIS A 263 -5.12 -11.24 -7.48
CA HIS A 263 -4.76 -9.93 -8.00
C HIS A 263 -5.12 -9.76 -9.48
N GLY A 264 -4.85 -10.76 -10.31
CA GLY A 264 -5.27 -10.72 -11.73
C GLY A 264 -4.13 -10.47 -12.71
N ASP A 265 -2.88 -10.35 -12.25
CA ASP A 265 -1.68 -10.16 -13.07
C ASP A 265 -1.10 -11.46 -13.65
N GLY A 266 -1.69 -12.61 -13.34
CA GLY A 266 -1.17 -13.94 -13.66
C GLY A 266 -2.02 -14.72 -14.65
N ALA A 267 -2.88 -15.62 -14.12
CA ALA A 267 -3.70 -16.51 -14.97
C ALA A 267 -4.69 -15.76 -15.85
N LYS A 268 -4.92 -16.29 -17.05
CA LYS A 268 -5.92 -15.72 -17.97
C LYS A 268 -7.31 -15.72 -17.32
N TRP A 269 -8.02 -14.66 -17.51
CA TRP A 269 -9.31 -14.41 -16.88
C TRP A 269 -10.33 -15.55 -17.09
N ASP A 270 -10.48 -15.98 -18.34
CA ASP A 270 -11.44 -17.05 -18.71
C ASP A 270 -11.07 -18.43 -18.13
N LEU A 271 -9.86 -18.62 -17.61
CA LEU A 271 -9.43 -19.85 -16.94
C LEU A 271 -9.72 -19.84 -15.44
N LEU A 272 -9.98 -18.70 -14.83
CA LEU A 272 -10.14 -18.58 -13.37
C LEU A 272 -11.25 -19.48 -12.81
N PRO A 273 -12.44 -19.64 -13.43
CA PRO A 273 -13.46 -20.56 -12.94
C PRO A 273 -13.01 -22.03 -12.99
N LEU A 274 -12.26 -22.43 -14.03
CA LEU A 274 -11.73 -23.78 -14.16
C LEU A 274 -10.69 -24.06 -13.10
N LEU A 275 -9.77 -23.10 -12.84
CA LEU A 275 -8.79 -23.18 -11.77
C LEU A 275 -9.45 -23.25 -10.39
N MET A 276 -10.51 -22.48 -10.16
CA MET A 276 -11.29 -22.55 -8.93
C MET A 276 -11.94 -23.92 -8.73
N ALA A 277 -12.45 -24.53 -9.80
CA ALA A 277 -13.04 -25.86 -9.76
C ALA A 277 -12.01 -26.97 -9.51
N ASP A 278 -10.79 -26.81 -10.01
CA ASP A 278 -9.68 -27.75 -9.83
C ASP A 278 -9.04 -27.65 -8.44
N GLU A 279 -8.84 -26.41 -7.96
CA GLU A 279 -8.10 -26.13 -6.75
C GLU A 279 -8.95 -26.20 -5.46
N CYS A 280 -10.28 -26.00 -5.55
CA CYS A 280 -11.14 -25.88 -4.38
C CYS A 280 -12.21 -26.99 -4.32
N SER A 281 -12.05 -27.89 -3.35
CA SER A 281 -13.01 -28.99 -3.11
C SER A 281 -14.45 -28.51 -2.82
N GLU A 282 -14.61 -27.28 -2.30
CA GLU A 282 -15.90 -26.67 -2.01
C GLU A 282 -16.70 -26.32 -3.27
N TRP A 283 -16.07 -26.35 -4.45
CA TRP A 283 -16.74 -26.07 -5.72
C TRP A 283 -18.01 -26.93 -5.90
N SER A 284 -17.91 -28.22 -5.68
CA SER A 284 -19.03 -29.16 -5.87
C SER A 284 -20.15 -28.99 -4.86
N ARG A 285 -19.85 -28.44 -3.66
CA ARG A 285 -20.81 -28.29 -2.55
C ARG A 285 -21.49 -26.93 -2.51
N THR A 286 -20.94 -25.94 -3.23
CA THR A 286 -21.48 -24.59 -3.24
C THR A 286 -22.32 -24.35 -4.48
N LYS A 287 -23.35 -23.52 -4.34
CA LYS A 287 -24.30 -23.18 -5.42
C LYS A 287 -23.89 -21.91 -6.16
N TYR A 288 -23.44 -20.91 -5.43
CA TYR A 288 -23.09 -19.59 -5.94
C TYR A 288 -21.57 -19.40 -5.87
N ARG A 289 -20.92 -19.06 -6.98
CA ARG A 289 -19.48 -18.95 -7.07
C ARG A 289 -19.09 -17.63 -7.68
N TYR A 290 -18.12 -16.96 -7.06
CA TYR A 290 -17.67 -15.62 -7.43
C TYR A 290 -16.14 -15.61 -7.47
N MET A 291 -15.58 -15.03 -8.51
CA MET A 291 -14.14 -14.83 -8.63
C MET A 291 -13.85 -13.36 -8.87
N PHE A 292 -13.21 -12.73 -7.91
CA PHE A 292 -12.87 -11.31 -7.91
C PHE A 292 -11.42 -11.09 -8.28
N THR A 293 -11.20 -10.09 -9.16
CA THR A 293 -9.87 -9.72 -9.63
C THR A 293 -9.65 -8.22 -9.50
N HIS A 294 -8.39 -7.81 -9.51
CA HIS A 294 -7.90 -6.44 -9.39
C HIS A 294 -6.96 -6.09 -10.55
N HIS A 295 -5.87 -5.36 -10.33
CA HIS A 295 -4.78 -5.07 -11.26
C HIS A 295 -5.12 -4.13 -12.43
N VAL A 296 -6.26 -4.28 -13.05
CA VAL A 296 -6.65 -3.48 -14.23
C VAL A 296 -7.24 -2.12 -13.87
N HIS A 297 -7.43 -1.83 -12.59
CA HIS A 297 -7.91 -0.58 -12.00
C HIS A 297 -9.31 -0.14 -12.43
N HIS A 298 -9.98 -0.90 -13.28
CA HIS A 298 -11.32 -0.58 -13.76
C HIS A 298 -12.19 -1.83 -13.92
N LYS A 299 -13.48 -1.62 -13.97
CA LYS A 299 -14.44 -2.71 -14.19
C LYS A 299 -14.45 -3.10 -15.66
N ILE A 300 -13.71 -4.15 -16.02
CA ILE A 300 -13.69 -4.68 -17.40
C ILE A 300 -14.94 -5.52 -17.67
N SER A 301 -15.34 -6.35 -16.71
CA SER A 301 -16.36 -7.36 -16.93
C SER A 301 -17.07 -7.70 -15.62
N ASN A 302 -18.31 -8.00 -15.75
CA ASN A 302 -19.09 -8.78 -14.81
C ASN A 302 -19.84 -9.78 -15.66
N LYS A 303 -19.36 -11.04 -15.70
CA LYS A 303 -19.96 -12.09 -16.53
C LYS A 303 -20.03 -13.41 -15.82
N ASP A 304 -21.09 -14.15 -16.08
CA ASP A 304 -21.20 -15.54 -15.67
C ASP A 304 -20.48 -16.43 -16.65
N LEU A 305 -19.49 -17.17 -16.18
CA LEU A 305 -18.67 -18.07 -16.96
C LEU A 305 -18.50 -19.39 -16.24
N VAL A 306 -18.97 -20.47 -16.88
CA VAL A 306 -18.84 -21.86 -16.35
C VAL A 306 -19.35 -22.00 -14.91
N GLY A 307 -20.49 -21.39 -14.58
CA GLY A 307 -21.11 -21.46 -13.24
C GLY A 307 -20.39 -20.65 -12.16
N CYS A 308 -19.61 -19.66 -12.54
CA CYS A 308 -18.93 -18.71 -11.67
C CYS A 308 -19.09 -17.30 -12.22
N THR A 309 -19.44 -16.33 -11.38
CA THR A 309 -19.44 -14.91 -11.74
C THR A 309 -18.04 -14.34 -11.58
N LEU A 310 -17.47 -13.83 -12.68
CA LEU A 310 -16.16 -13.15 -12.69
C LEU A 310 -16.36 -11.64 -12.68
N GLU A 311 -15.63 -10.97 -11.81
CA GLU A 311 -15.68 -9.51 -11.74
C GLU A 311 -14.30 -8.90 -11.42
N SER A 312 -13.94 -7.82 -12.14
CA SER A 312 -12.81 -6.97 -11.78
C SER A 312 -13.27 -5.76 -10.99
N PHE A 313 -12.47 -5.38 -9.99
CA PHE A 313 -12.75 -4.22 -9.13
C PHE A 313 -12.09 -2.97 -9.68
N ARG A 314 -12.62 -1.84 -9.23
CA ARG A 314 -12.01 -0.54 -9.47
C ARG A 314 -10.92 -0.27 -8.44
N SER A 315 -10.01 0.64 -8.82
CA SER A 315 -8.99 1.19 -7.93
C SER A 315 -9.44 2.54 -7.35
N PRO A 316 -9.08 2.89 -6.13
CA PRO A 316 -9.22 4.24 -5.60
C PRO A 316 -8.14 5.19 -6.12
N SER A 317 -7.08 4.67 -6.78
CA SER A 317 -5.98 5.46 -7.30
C SER A 317 -6.24 5.90 -8.74
N PRO A 318 -5.86 7.15 -9.13
CA PRO A 318 -5.99 7.63 -10.48
C PRO A 318 -4.94 7.04 -11.42
N ALA A 319 -5.09 7.29 -12.72
CA ALA A 319 -4.05 7.06 -13.69
C ALA A 319 -2.82 7.93 -13.40
N ASP A 320 -1.63 7.32 -13.41
CA ASP A 320 -0.35 8.05 -13.39
C ASP A 320 0.11 8.46 -14.78
N SER A 321 1.31 9.02 -14.89
CA SER A 321 1.87 9.49 -16.16
C SER A 321 1.99 8.37 -17.20
N TRP A 322 2.35 7.14 -16.79
CA TRP A 322 2.45 6.00 -17.68
C TRP A 322 1.07 5.56 -18.18
N HIS A 323 0.10 5.41 -17.27
CA HIS A 323 -1.28 5.06 -17.62
C HIS A 323 -1.90 6.09 -18.56
N HIS A 324 -1.70 7.38 -18.26
CA HIS A 324 -2.18 8.47 -19.11
C HIS A 324 -1.57 8.41 -20.52
N LYS A 325 -0.25 8.22 -20.61
CA LYS A 325 0.47 8.06 -21.91
C LYS A 325 -0.05 6.87 -22.70
N MET A 326 -0.38 5.76 -22.06
CA MET A 326 -0.86 4.53 -22.69
C MET A 326 -2.37 4.56 -23.02
N GLY A 327 -3.07 5.65 -22.67
CA GLY A 327 -4.50 5.81 -22.95
C GLY A 327 -5.42 5.15 -21.93
N TYR A 328 -4.90 4.72 -20.78
CA TYR A 328 -5.70 4.20 -19.67
C TYR A 328 -6.19 5.36 -18.78
N THR A 329 -7.17 6.12 -19.26
CA THR A 329 -7.66 7.36 -18.64
C THR A 329 -9.04 7.20 -18.00
N SER A 330 -9.24 6.24 -17.11
CA SER A 330 -10.53 6.04 -16.44
C SER A 330 -10.68 6.90 -15.17
N SER A 331 -10.52 8.23 -15.30
CA SER A 331 -10.49 9.15 -14.17
C SER A 331 -11.81 9.26 -13.39
N ASN A 332 -12.95 8.91 -13.97
CA ASN A 332 -14.26 9.21 -13.38
C ASN A 332 -14.92 8.04 -12.62
N ASN A 333 -14.21 6.93 -12.40
CA ASN A 333 -14.78 5.73 -11.82
C ASN A 333 -13.90 5.09 -10.73
N GLN A 334 -13.10 5.89 -10.04
CA GLN A 334 -12.31 5.41 -8.93
C GLN A 334 -13.23 5.03 -7.77
N ALA A 335 -13.03 3.85 -7.20
CA ALA A 335 -13.89 3.35 -6.14
C ALA A 335 -13.23 2.26 -5.30
N ILE A 336 -13.80 2.05 -4.11
CA ILE A 336 -13.67 0.82 -3.34
C ILE A 336 -15.05 0.19 -3.23
N GLU A 337 -15.09 -1.14 -3.30
CA GLU A 337 -16.34 -1.90 -3.40
C GLU A 337 -16.47 -2.91 -2.26
N GLY A 338 -17.72 -3.14 -1.85
CA GLY A 338 -18.09 -4.15 -0.88
C GLY A 338 -19.31 -4.95 -1.37
N PHE A 339 -19.37 -6.22 -0.97
CA PHE A 339 -20.42 -7.15 -1.41
C PHE A 339 -21.04 -7.85 -0.23
N VAL A 340 -22.36 -8.01 -0.27
CA VAL A 340 -23.11 -8.75 0.74
C VAL A 340 -23.64 -10.04 0.13
N PHE A 341 -23.34 -11.16 0.81
CA PHE A 341 -23.79 -12.48 0.43
C PHE A 341 -24.75 -13.03 1.49
N SER A 342 -25.92 -13.47 1.05
CA SER A 342 -26.83 -14.26 1.88
C SER A 342 -26.32 -15.70 1.99
N LYS A 343 -26.62 -16.39 3.09
CA LYS A 343 -26.24 -17.79 3.29
C LYS A 343 -26.65 -18.69 2.13
N HIS A 344 -27.86 -18.49 1.62
CA HIS A 344 -28.49 -19.41 0.66
C HIS A 344 -28.98 -18.76 -0.64
N ASN A 345 -28.83 -17.45 -0.79
CA ASN A 345 -29.37 -16.72 -1.95
C ASN A 345 -28.30 -16.00 -2.78
N GLY A 346 -27.01 -16.30 -2.56
CA GLY A 346 -25.93 -15.68 -3.32
C GLY A 346 -25.67 -14.22 -2.90
N GLN A 347 -25.11 -13.45 -3.82
CA GLN A 347 -24.87 -12.02 -3.65
C GLN A 347 -26.20 -11.26 -3.67
N VAL A 348 -26.50 -10.54 -2.58
CA VAL A 348 -27.76 -9.78 -2.41
C VAL A 348 -27.59 -8.28 -2.48
N ALA A 349 -26.36 -7.78 -2.27
CA ALA A 349 -26.06 -6.36 -2.40
C ALA A 349 -24.62 -6.12 -2.87
N ARG A 350 -24.41 -4.95 -3.47
CA ARG A 350 -23.12 -4.38 -3.81
C ARG A 350 -23.13 -2.93 -3.38
N PHE A 351 -22.08 -2.52 -2.71
CA PHE A 351 -21.84 -1.13 -2.32
C PHE A 351 -20.62 -0.61 -3.06
N THR A 352 -20.76 0.54 -3.68
CA THR A 352 -19.68 1.26 -4.33
C THR A 352 -19.51 2.60 -3.63
N HIS A 353 -18.28 2.90 -3.19
CA HIS A 353 -17.90 4.22 -2.75
C HIS A 353 -17.03 4.83 -3.85
N LEU A 354 -17.57 5.84 -4.53
CA LEU A 354 -16.91 6.59 -5.62
C LEU A 354 -16.14 7.79 -5.06
N PHE A 355 -15.06 8.17 -5.73
CA PHE A 355 -14.24 9.34 -5.43
C PHE A 355 -14.32 10.40 -6.52
#